data_a274083c7f05220b31ad3911fafd7338
#
_entry.id   a274083c7f05220b31ad3911fafd7338
#
_cell.length_a   1.000
_cell.length_b   1.000
_cell.length_c   1.000
_cell.angle_alpha   90.00
_cell.angle_beta   90.00
_cell.angle_gamma   90.00
#
_symmetry.space_group_name_H-M   'P 1'
#
loop_
_entity.id
_entity.type
_entity.pdbx_description
1 polymer ?
#
loop_
_entity_poly.entity_id
_entity_poly.type
_entity_poly.pdbx_seq_one_letter_code
_entity_poly.pdbx_strand_id
1 'polypeptide(L)'
;MITIEKIARLREQMKRLNLAAFIIPSSDPHLSEYVAPHWKSREWLSGFTGSAGTIVITSHKAGLWTDSRYYIQAEKQIQGSGIELHKEGLPATPTIPEYLIRELQPNEIAGIDGSLFSVNAVRSMQTTLSKYGIKLQTNHDPFKEIWKDRPGAPTNKAYIYPTKYAGKSCSEKLLLIREELRRNEVDPL
;
A
#
# COMPACT_ATOMS: atom_id res chain seq x y z
N MET A 1 21.25 -7.29 -3.34
CA MET A 1 21.15 -6.13 -2.41
C MET A 1 20.32 -6.56 -1.21
N ILE A 2 20.86 -6.43 -0.01
CA ILE A 2 20.15 -6.77 1.25
C ILE A 2 19.21 -5.64 1.66
N THR A 3 18.24 -5.91 2.56
CA THR A 3 17.22 -4.95 3.00
C THR A 3 17.80 -3.63 3.53
N ILE A 4 18.85 -3.70 4.35
CA ILE A 4 19.51 -2.51 4.89
C ILE A 4 20.03 -1.58 3.78
N GLU A 5 20.64 -2.13 2.74
CA GLU A 5 21.14 -1.35 1.59
C GLU A 5 20.01 -0.74 0.79
N LYS A 6 18.88 -1.46 0.62
CA LYS A 6 17.68 -0.95 -0.06
C LYS A 6 17.07 0.22 0.70
N ILE A 7 16.96 0.11 2.04
CA ILE A 7 16.47 1.19 2.91
C ILE A 7 17.41 2.40 2.84
N ALA A 8 18.72 2.20 2.85
CA ALA A 8 19.68 3.29 2.72
C ALA A 8 19.50 4.04 1.39
N ARG A 9 19.37 3.33 0.27
CA ARG A 9 19.11 3.96 -1.05
C ARG A 9 17.77 4.68 -1.08
N LEU A 10 16.73 4.15 -0.45
CA LEU A 10 15.45 4.85 -0.35
C LEU A 10 15.59 6.16 0.45
N ARG A 11 16.31 6.14 1.57
CA ARG A 11 16.60 7.35 2.35
C ARG A 11 17.37 8.42 1.55
N GLU A 12 18.32 8.01 0.71
CA GLU A 12 19.01 8.91 -0.21
C GLU A 12 18.03 9.58 -1.20
N GLN A 13 17.09 8.82 -1.76
CA GLN A 13 16.05 9.39 -2.62
C GLN A 13 15.09 10.29 -1.84
N MET A 14 14.66 9.89 -0.65
CA MET A 14 13.83 10.73 0.23
C MET A 14 14.51 12.08 0.49
N LYS A 15 15.81 12.08 0.79
CA LYS A 15 16.58 13.32 0.98
C LYS A 15 16.58 14.20 -0.27
N ARG A 16 16.77 13.62 -1.47
CA ARG A 16 16.72 14.36 -2.75
C ARG A 16 15.35 14.97 -3.03
N LEU A 17 14.28 14.27 -2.59
CA LEU A 17 12.89 14.68 -2.75
C LEU A 17 12.39 15.56 -1.59
N ASN A 18 13.27 15.89 -0.63
CA ASN A 18 12.91 16.63 0.59
C ASN A 18 11.77 15.96 1.40
N LEU A 19 11.80 14.63 1.50
CA LEU A 19 10.84 13.82 2.26
C LEU A 19 11.45 13.35 3.57
N ALA A 20 10.76 13.59 4.70
CA ALA A 20 11.13 13.11 6.01
C ALA A 20 10.65 11.66 6.26
N ALA A 21 9.55 11.26 5.60
CA ALA A 21 9.05 9.90 5.63
C ALA A 21 8.52 9.47 4.25
N PHE A 22 8.47 8.14 4.01
CA PHE A 22 7.82 7.55 2.85
C PHE A 22 7.00 6.32 3.24
N ILE A 23 5.76 6.24 2.77
CA ILE A 23 4.80 5.18 3.11
C ILE A 23 4.60 4.28 1.89
N ILE A 24 4.75 2.97 2.08
CA ILE A 24 4.73 1.96 1.02
C ILE A 24 3.68 0.89 1.35
N PRO A 25 2.51 0.90 0.71
CA PRO A 25 1.43 -0.06 0.98
C PRO A 25 1.65 -1.40 0.25
N SER A 26 0.83 -2.40 0.60
CA SER A 26 0.59 -3.59 -0.21
C SER A 26 -0.58 -3.32 -1.15
N SER A 27 -0.36 -2.57 -2.21
CA SER A 27 -1.44 -2.13 -3.10
C SER A 27 -0.92 -1.90 -4.51
N ASP A 28 -1.85 -1.86 -5.46
CA ASP A 28 -1.67 -1.38 -6.81
C ASP A 28 -2.74 -0.31 -7.14
N PRO A 29 -2.70 0.33 -8.33
CA PRO A 29 -3.67 1.37 -8.70
C PRO A 29 -5.14 0.94 -8.76
N HIS A 30 -5.40 -0.36 -8.75
CA HIS A 30 -6.75 -0.93 -8.77
C HIS A 30 -7.20 -1.49 -7.43
N LEU A 31 -6.37 -1.39 -6.37
CA LEU A 31 -6.58 -2.03 -5.07
C LEU A 31 -6.84 -3.54 -5.20
N SER A 32 -6.09 -4.19 -6.10
CA SER A 32 -6.24 -5.62 -6.38
C SER A 32 -5.84 -6.46 -5.16
N GLU A 33 -6.56 -7.56 -4.94
CA GLU A 33 -6.19 -8.56 -3.94
C GLU A 33 -4.82 -9.20 -4.26
N TYR A 34 -4.56 -9.43 -5.54
CA TYR A 34 -3.30 -9.99 -6.04
C TYR A 34 -2.49 -8.91 -6.76
N VAL A 35 -1.63 -8.26 -6.01
CA VAL A 35 -0.78 -7.18 -6.52
C VAL A 35 0.22 -7.71 -7.54
N ALA A 36 0.25 -7.11 -8.72
CA ALA A 36 1.20 -7.49 -9.76
C ALA A 36 2.66 -7.15 -9.35
N PRO A 37 3.66 -7.91 -9.85
CA PRO A 37 5.06 -7.77 -9.44
C PRO A 37 5.61 -6.34 -9.53
N HIS A 38 5.16 -5.54 -10.49
CA HIS A 38 5.56 -4.14 -10.65
C HIS A 38 5.31 -3.29 -9.40
N TRP A 39 4.22 -3.53 -8.68
CA TRP A 39 3.83 -2.74 -7.50
C TRP A 39 4.20 -3.40 -6.16
N LYS A 40 4.95 -4.50 -6.16
CA LYS A 40 5.42 -5.18 -4.94
C LYS A 40 6.62 -4.49 -4.28
N SER A 41 6.62 -3.16 -4.26
CA SER A 41 7.73 -2.36 -3.71
C SER A 41 7.97 -2.63 -2.23
N ARG A 42 6.91 -2.87 -1.44
CA ARG A 42 7.01 -3.26 -0.03
C ARG A 42 7.75 -4.60 0.13
N GLU A 43 7.34 -5.62 -0.65
CA GLU A 43 7.97 -6.95 -0.63
C GLU A 43 9.44 -6.86 -1.07
N TRP A 44 9.71 -6.15 -2.18
CA TRP A 44 11.07 -5.95 -2.66
C TRP A 44 11.95 -5.25 -1.61
N LEU A 45 11.45 -4.22 -0.94
CA LEU A 45 12.21 -3.44 0.04
C LEU A 45 12.53 -4.27 1.28
N SER A 46 11.55 -4.96 1.85
CA SER A 46 11.65 -5.59 3.17
C SER A 46 11.98 -7.09 3.15
N GLY A 47 11.69 -7.78 2.06
CA GLY A 47 11.69 -9.25 2.02
C GLY A 47 10.46 -9.88 2.69
N PHE A 48 9.54 -9.08 3.24
CA PHE A 48 8.29 -9.59 3.79
C PHE A 48 7.29 -9.92 2.68
N THR A 49 6.87 -11.19 2.58
CA THR A 49 6.02 -11.72 1.49
C THR A 49 4.55 -11.86 1.85
N GLY A 50 4.11 -11.52 3.07
CA GLY A 50 2.70 -11.52 3.44
C GLY A 50 1.88 -10.59 2.55
N SER A 51 0.62 -10.91 2.25
CA SER A 51 -0.20 -10.11 1.32
C SER A 51 -0.68 -8.78 1.89
N ALA A 52 -0.74 -8.64 3.21
CA ALA A 52 -1.18 -7.42 3.87
C ALA A 52 -0.05 -6.79 4.70
N GLY A 53 0.15 -5.49 4.54
CA GLY A 53 1.09 -4.72 5.34
C GLY A 53 1.50 -3.42 4.66
N THR A 54 1.95 -2.48 5.48
CA THR A 54 2.46 -1.18 5.04
C THR A 54 3.79 -0.90 5.71
N ILE A 55 4.76 -0.43 4.94
CA ILE A 55 6.04 0.02 5.48
C ILE A 55 6.07 1.54 5.54
N VAL A 56 6.59 2.06 6.63
CA VAL A 56 6.94 3.47 6.77
C VAL A 56 8.44 3.57 7.00
N ILE A 57 9.10 4.33 6.15
CA ILE A 57 10.53 4.66 6.30
C ILE A 57 10.64 6.13 6.69
N THR A 58 11.33 6.42 7.76
CA THR A 58 11.77 7.77 8.13
C THR A 58 13.28 7.92 7.95
N SER A 59 13.81 9.09 8.20
CA SER A 59 15.26 9.34 8.13
C SER A 59 16.06 8.37 8.99
N HIS A 60 15.50 7.90 10.11
CA HIS A 60 16.22 7.11 11.12
C HIS A 60 15.58 5.76 11.41
N LYS A 61 14.28 5.59 11.21
CA LYS A 61 13.53 4.39 11.56
C LYS A 61 12.90 3.74 10.34
N ALA A 62 12.50 2.48 10.48
CA ALA A 62 11.72 1.72 9.51
C ALA A 62 10.74 0.85 10.28
N GLY A 63 9.45 0.92 9.95
CA GLY A 63 8.40 0.14 10.59
C GLY A 63 7.56 -0.60 9.55
N LEU A 64 7.17 -1.84 9.86
CA LEU A 64 6.22 -2.66 9.11
C LEU A 64 4.96 -2.86 9.94
N TRP A 65 3.84 -2.35 9.47
CA TRP A 65 2.51 -2.65 9.99
C TRP A 65 1.92 -3.83 9.25
N THR A 66 1.41 -4.83 9.99
CA THR A 66 0.69 -5.97 9.41
C THR A 66 -0.31 -6.53 10.40
N ASP A 67 -1.32 -7.25 9.92
CA ASP A 67 -2.37 -7.85 10.75
C ASP A 67 -1.98 -9.21 11.35
N SER A 68 -2.85 -9.75 12.22
CA SER A 68 -2.58 -10.95 13.01
C SER A 68 -2.27 -12.21 12.19
N ARG A 69 -2.70 -12.29 10.94
CA ARG A 69 -2.42 -13.42 10.04
C ARG A 69 -0.93 -13.56 9.74
N TYR A 70 -0.18 -12.45 9.85
CA TYR A 70 1.21 -12.37 9.40
C TYR A 70 2.22 -12.08 10.50
N TYR A 71 1.84 -11.92 11.77
CA TYR A 71 2.78 -11.53 12.84
C TYR A 71 4.02 -12.44 12.89
N ILE A 72 3.82 -13.76 12.93
CA ILE A 72 4.92 -14.75 13.02
C ILE A 72 5.78 -14.74 11.76
N GLN A 73 5.15 -14.65 10.60
CA GLN A 73 5.86 -14.60 9.31
C GLN A 73 6.69 -13.31 9.20
N ALA A 74 6.10 -12.17 9.52
CA ALA A 74 6.77 -10.88 9.46
C ALA A 74 7.98 -10.84 10.39
N GLU A 75 7.81 -11.26 11.66
CA GLU A 75 8.88 -11.32 12.65
C GLU A 75 10.10 -12.12 12.16
N LYS A 76 9.85 -13.28 11.53
CA LYS A 76 10.91 -14.11 10.96
C LYS A 76 11.57 -13.46 9.73
N GLN A 77 10.76 -12.90 8.82
CA GLN A 77 11.26 -12.42 7.53
C GLN A 77 12.00 -11.07 7.62
N ILE A 78 11.64 -10.21 8.60
CA ILE A 78 12.33 -8.93 8.79
C ILE A 78 13.45 -9.00 9.83
N GLN A 79 13.71 -10.16 10.40
CA GLN A 79 14.77 -10.33 11.40
C GLN A 79 16.14 -9.84 10.87
N GLY A 80 16.82 -9.00 11.63
CA GLY A 80 18.11 -8.44 11.25
C GLY A 80 18.07 -7.37 10.15
N SER A 81 16.88 -6.97 9.68
CA SER A 81 16.71 -5.95 8.64
C SER A 81 16.74 -4.50 9.14
N GLY A 82 16.62 -4.28 10.45
CA GLY A 82 16.43 -2.95 11.04
C GLY A 82 15.00 -2.41 10.90
N ILE A 83 14.04 -3.24 10.45
CA ILE A 83 12.62 -2.89 10.40
C ILE A 83 11.95 -3.34 11.70
N GLU A 84 11.23 -2.44 12.37
CA GLU A 84 10.42 -2.72 13.55
C GLU A 84 9.05 -3.27 13.13
N LEU A 85 8.58 -4.33 13.80
CA LEU A 85 7.26 -4.89 13.56
C LEU A 85 6.19 -4.19 14.42
N HIS A 86 5.21 -3.59 13.76
CA HIS A 86 4.01 -3.03 14.37
C HIS A 86 2.83 -3.97 14.13
N LYS A 87 2.35 -4.63 15.20
CA LYS A 87 1.26 -5.63 15.16
C LYS A 87 -0.10 -4.93 15.18
N GLU A 88 -0.69 -4.68 13.99
CA GLU A 88 -1.99 -4.01 13.88
C GLU A 88 -3.09 -4.74 14.64
N GLY A 89 -3.97 -3.99 15.30
CA GLY A 89 -5.04 -4.51 16.13
C GLY A 89 -4.67 -4.70 17.59
N LEU A 90 -3.41 -4.55 17.98
CA LEU A 90 -3.02 -4.54 19.40
C LEU A 90 -3.10 -3.11 19.96
N PRO A 91 -3.60 -2.93 21.21
CA PRO A 91 -3.83 -1.60 21.78
C PRO A 91 -2.60 -0.69 21.87
N ALA A 92 -1.41 -1.28 21.99
CA ALA A 92 -0.15 -0.53 22.09
C ALA A 92 0.44 -0.14 20.72
N THR A 93 -0.12 -0.65 19.62
CA THR A 93 0.39 -0.39 18.27
C THR A 93 -0.15 0.95 17.75
N PRO A 94 0.70 1.94 17.47
CA PRO A 94 0.25 3.19 16.90
C PRO A 94 -0.25 2.98 15.47
N THR A 95 -1.27 3.71 15.07
CA THR A 95 -1.61 3.85 13.66
C THR A 95 -0.49 4.56 12.89
N ILE A 96 -0.45 4.41 11.57
CA ILE A 96 0.57 5.08 10.73
C ILE A 96 0.55 6.61 10.91
N PRO A 97 -0.61 7.30 10.92
CA PRO A 97 -0.64 8.73 11.21
C PRO A 97 -0.10 9.09 12.61
N GLU A 98 -0.45 8.33 13.66
CA GLU A 98 0.08 8.57 15.00
C GLU A 98 1.59 8.36 15.08
N TYR A 99 2.11 7.35 14.38
CA TYR A 99 3.55 7.13 14.29
C TYR A 99 4.24 8.29 13.57
N LEU A 100 3.73 8.75 12.44
CA LEU A 100 4.28 9.89 11.71
C LEU A 100 4.26 11.18 12.56
N ILE A 101 3.19 11.42 13.31
CA ILE A 101 3.07 12.57 14.23
C ILE A 101 4.14 12.54 15.34
N ARG A 102 4.54 11.35 15.79
CA ARG A 102 5.60 11.18 16.81
C ARG A 102 7.00 11.36 16.25
N GLU A 103 7.20 10.97 14.99
CA GLU A 103 8.52 10.90 14.35
C GLU A 103 8.90 12.16 13.56
N LEU A 104 7.91 12.91 13.05
CA LEU A 104 8.12 14.07 12.20
C LEU A 104 7.89 15.39 12.94
N GLN A 105 8.62 16.41 12.48
CA GLN A 105 8.45 17.78 13.00
C GLN A 105 7.44 18.57 12.14
N PRO A 106 6.84 19.66 12.68
CA PRO A 106 6.05 20.58 11.89
C PRO A 106 6.83 21.10 10.66
N ASN A 107 6.13 21.20 9.51
CA ASN A 107 6.65 21.53 8.18
C ASN A 107 7.41 20.40 7.47
N GLU A 108 7.69 19.27 8.10
CA GLU A 108 8.23 18.12 7.41
C GLU A 108 7.19 17.47 6.49
N ILE A 109 7.66 16.69 5.52
CA ILE A 109 6.87 16.14 4.45
C ILE A 109 6.92 14.61 4.49
N ALA A 110 5.75 13.97 4.60
CA ALA A 110 5.60 12.56 4.30
C ALA A 110 5.25 12.39 2.81
N GLY A 111 5.85 11.42 2.14
CA GLY A 111 5.61 11.10 0.74
C GLY A 111 4.88 9.77 0.55
N ILE A 112 4.09 9.68 -0.50
CA ILE A 112 3.48 8.44 -0.99
C ILE A 112 3.49 8.42 -2.53
N ASP A 113 3.35 7.22 -3.09
CA ASP A 113 2.83 7.07 -4.45
C ASP A 113 1.31 7.09 -4.38
N GLY A 114 0.71 8.23 -4.73
CA GLY A 114 -0.74 8.43 -4.64
C GLY A 114 -1.55 7.50 -5.54
N SER A 115 -0.94 6.92 -6.57
CA SER A 115 -1.62 5.93 -7.41
C SER A 115 -1.97 4.64 -6.66
N LEU A 116 -1.32 4.39 -5.51
CA LEU A 116 -1.51 3.19 -4.69
C LEU A 116 -2.48 3.39 -3.52
N PHE A 117 -3.13 4.55 -3.44
CA PHE A 117 -4.04 4.89 -2.34
C PHE A 117 -5.39 5.38 -2.86
N SER A 118 -6.46 5.07 -2.15
CA SER A 118 -7.76 5.67 -2.45
C SER A 118 -7.76 7.15 -2.08
N VAL A 119 -8.59 7.94 -2.78
CA VAL A 119 -8.77 9.37 -2.50
C VAL A 119 -9.18 9.61 -1.03
N ASN A 120 -10.06 8.75 -0.49
CA ASN A 120 -10.51 8.86 0.89
C ASN A 120 -9.37 8.60 1.89
N ALA A 121 -8.51 7.60 1.64
CA ALA A 121 -7.35 7.33 2.49
C ALA A 121 -6.38 8.52 2.50
N VAL A 122 -6.08 9.09 1.32
CA VAL A 122 -5.23 10.27 1.20
C VAL A 122 -5.82 11.46 1.96
N ARG A 123 -7.11 11.78 1.75
CA ARG A 123 -7.79 12.91 2.42
C ARG A 123 -7.80 12.74 3.94
N SER A 124 -8.11 11.55 4.44
CA SER A 124 -8.09 11.24 5.87
C SER A 124 -6.70 11.46 6.48
N MET A 125 -5.67 10.94 5.82
CA MET A 125 -4.29 11.09 6.26
C MET A 125 -3.84 12.57 6.22
N GLN A 126 -4.15 13.30 5.14
CA GLN A 126 -3.87 14.73 5.03
C GLN A 126 -4.54 15.53 6.15
N THR A 127 -5.83 15.28 6.39
CA THR A 127 -6.59 15.96 7.46
C THR A 127 -5.98 15.70 8.84
N THR A 128 -5.51 14.49 9.09
CA THR A 128 -4.90 14.14 10.38
C THR A 128 -3.52 14.78 10.53
N LEU A 129 -2.64 14.64 9.54
CA LEU A 129 -1.27 15.14 9.60
C LEU A 129 -1.19 16.67 9.61
N SER A 130 -2.08 17.35 8.87
CA SER A 130 -2.09 18.81 8.78
C SER A 130 -2.35 19.50 10.13
N LYS A 131 -3.08 18.85 11.05
CA LYS A 131 -3.30 19.37 12.41
C LYS A 131 -1.98 19.53 13.22
N TYR A 132 -0.95 18.79 12.81
CA TYR A 132 0.37 18.82 13.43
C TYR A 132 1.43 19.50 12.53
N GLY A 133 0.97 20.21 11.49
CA GLY A 133 1.84 20.92 10.56
C GLY A 133 2.61 20.01 9.60
N ILE A 134 2.32 18.71 9.54
CA ILE A 134 2.97 17.74 8.65
C ILE A 134 2.26 17.75 7.30
N LYS A 135 3.02 17.81 6.22
CA LYS A 135 2.48 17.81 4.84
C LYS A 135 2.52 16.39 4.27
N LEU A 136 1.51 16.02 3.46
CA LEU A 136 1.51 14.78 2.69
C LEU A 136 1.63 15.12 1.19
N GLN A 137 2.64 14.57 0.52
CA GLN A 137 2.83 14.66 -0.94
C GLN A 137 2.55 13.31 -1.60
N THR A 138 1.84 13.33 -2.74
CA THR A 138 1.26 12.13 -3.36
C THR A 138 1.83 11.78 -4.73
N ASN A 139 2.87 12.48 -5.18
CA ASN A 139 3.39 12.39 -6.55
C ASN A 139 4.79 11.78 -6.64
N HIS A 140 5.12 10.84 -5.75
CA HIS A 140 6.45 10.26 -5.68
C HIS A 140 6.45 8.75 -5.93
N ASP A 141 7.34 8.29 -6.80
CA ASP A 141 7.70 6.88 -6.96
C ASP A 141 9.23 6.73 -6.94
N PRO A 142 9.84 6.71 -5.74
CA PRO A 142 11.30 6.60 -5.60
C PRO A 142 11.84 5.26 -6.11
N PHE A 143 10.99 4.25 -6.26
CA PHE A 143 11.38 2.92 -6.73
C PHE A 143 11.81 2.91 -8.20
N LYS A 144 11.39 3.86 -9.02
CA LYS A 144 11.90 4.04 -10.39
C LYS A 144 13.42 4.17 -10.42
N GLU A 145 13.99 4.84 -9.41
CA GLU A 145 15.42 5.10 -9.32
C GLU A 145 16.21 3.99 -8.63
N ILE A 146 15.64 3.36 -7.61
CA ILE A 146 16.38 2.44 -6.74
C ILE A 146 16.17 0.96 -7.08
N TRP A 147 15.06 0.58 -7.72
CA TRP A 147 14.74 -0.80 -8.11
C TRP A 147 15.01 -0.99 -9.61
N LYS A 148 16.28 -1.23 -9.95
CA LYS A 148 16.73 -1.27 -11.36
C LYS A 148 16.15 -2.41 -12.20
N ASP A 149 15.88 -3.54 -11.56
CA ASP A 149 15.27 -4.75 -12.14
C ASP A 149 13.76 -4.84 -11.84
N ARG A 150 13.10 -3.69 -11.60
CA ARG A 150 11.66 -3.64 -11.36
C ARG A 150 10.89 -4.23 -12.54
N PRO A 151 10.02 -5.23 -12.33
CA PRO A 151 9.20 -5.78 -13.39
C PRO A 151 8.37 -4.70 -14.11
N GLY A 152 8.14 -4.86 -15.41
CA GLY A 152 7.25 -3.98 -16.16
C GLY A 152 5.81 -4.01 -15.62
N ALA A 153 5.07 -2.92 -15.80
CA ALA A 153 3.64 -2.91 -15.53
C ALA A 153 2.91 -3.88 -16.46
N PRO A 154 1.85 -4.59 -16.01
CA PRO A 154 1.07 -5.47 -16.86
C PRO A 154 0.49 -4.73 -18.06
N THR A 155 0.64 -5.32 -19.25
CA THR A 155 0.16 -4.77 -20.53
C THR A 155 -0.80 -5.72 -21.25
N ASN A 156 -1.22 -6.79 -20.60
CA ASN A 156 -2.15 -7.75 -21.16
C ASN A 156 -3.49 -7.08 -21.48
N LYS A 157 -4.03 -7.39 -22.65
CA LYS A 157 -5.35 -6.89 -23.05
C LYS A 157 -6.45 -7.55 -22.22
N ALA A 158 -7.51 -6.80 -21.92
CA ALA A 158 -8.73 -7.37 -21.38
C ALA A 158 -9.36 -8.33 -22.43
N TYR A 159 -9.96 -9.40 -21.98
CA TYR A 159 -10.63 -10.37 -22.83
C TYR A 159 -11.99 -10.76 -22.23
N ILE A 160 -12.90 -11.20 -23.10
CA ILE A 160 -14.20 -11.72 -22.69
C ILE A 160 -13.99 -13.12 -22.10
N TYR A 161 -14.37 -13.31 -20.83
CA TYR A 161 -14.26 -14.61 -20.18
C TYR A 161 -15.25 -15.60 -20.81
N PRO A 162 -14.79 -16.79 -21.27
CA PRO A 162 -15.65 -17.73 -22.00
C PRO A 162 -16.84 -18.20 -21.17
N THR A 163 -18.05 -18.17 -21.78
CA THR A 163 -19.32 -18.53 -21.13
C THR A 163 -19.31 -19.96 -20.58
N LYS A 164 -18.57 -20.88 -21.20
CA LYS A 164 -18.40 -22.25 -20.70
C LYS A 164 -17.83 -22.35 -19.28
N TYR A 165 -17.05 -21.36 -18.85
CA TYR A 165 -16.52 -21.27 -17.48
C TYR A 165 -17.35 -20.33 -16.61
N ALA A 166 -17.97 -19.30 -17.19
CA ALA A 166 -18.78 -18.33 -16.48
C ALA A 166 -20.21 -18.83 -16.21
N GLY A 167 -20.64 -19.89 -16.87
CA GLY A 167 -21.98 -20.49 -16.80
C GLY A 167 -23.01 -19.71 -17.63
N LYS A 168 -23.14 -18.42 -17.47
CA LYS A 168 -24.05 -17.52 -18.19
C LYS A 168 -23.32 -16.28 -18.68
N SER A 169 -23.84 -15.66 -19.74
CA SER A 169 -23.35 -14.38 -20.22
C SER A 169 -23.59 -13.26 -19.20
N CYS A 170 -22.86 -12.17 -19.32
CA CYS A 170 -23.05 -11.00 -18.47
C CYS A 170 -24.48 -10.45 -18.57
N SER A 171 -25.03 -10.38 -19.79
CA SER A 171 -26.40 -9.91 -20.04
C SER A 171 -27.45 -10.79 -19.35
N GLU A 172 -27.31 -12.11 -19.44
CA GLU A 172 -28.22 -13.05 -18.75
C GLU A 172 -28.15 -12.89 -17.23
N LYS A 173 -26.95 -12.74 -16.68
CA LYS A 173 -26.79 -12.51 -15.24
C LYS A 173 -27.43 -11.19 -14.79
N LEU A 174 -27.24 -10.11 -15.55
CA LEU A 174 -27.86 -8.82 -15.28
C LEU A 174 -29.39 -8.88 -15.33
N LEU A 175 -29.97 -9.59 -16.31
CA LEU A 175 -31.40 -9.79 -16.39
C LEU A 175 -31.95 -10.51 -15.15
N LEU A 176 -31.30 -11.59 -14.74
CA LEU A 176 -31.70 -12.33 -13.52
C LEU A 176 -31.64 -11.49 -12.26
N ILE A 177 -30.56 -10.70 -12.10
CA ILE A 177 -30.44 -9.79 -10.96
C ILE A 177 -31.55 -8.73 -10.97
N ARG A 178 -31.82 -8.12 -12.14
CA ARG A 178 -32.89 -7.13 -12.27
C ARG A 178 -34.29 -7.69 -12.00
N GLU A 179 -34.54 -8.91 -12.39
CA GLU A 179 -35.79 -9.61 -12.07
C GLU A 179 -35.92 -9.84 -10.56
N GLU A 180 -34.83 -10.26 -9.90
CA GLU A 180 -34.85 -10.48 -8.46
C GLU A 180 -35.02 -9.17 -7.68
N LEU A 181 -34.37 -8.09 -8.11
CA LEU A 181 -34.56 -6.76 -7.53
C LEU A 181 -36.02 -6.29 -7.63
N ARG A 182 -36.67 -6.47 -8.80
CA ARG A 182 -38.08 -6.15 -8.96
C ARG A 182 -38.99 -6.97 -8.03
N ARG A 183 -38.74 -8.28 -7.89
CA ARG A 183 -39.53 -9.14 -6.99
C ARG A 183 -39.44 -8.70 -5.54
N ASN A 184 -38.28 -8.17 -5.14
CA ASN A 184 -38.04 -7.71 -3.78
C ASN A 184 -38.31 -6.20 -3.59
N GLU A 185 -38.92 -5.53 -4.57
CA GLU A 185 -39.24 -4.09 -4.56
C GLU A 185 -38.02 -3.20 -4.23
N VAL A 186 -36.80 -3.66 -4.65
CA VAL A 186 -35.56 -2.91 -4.49
C VAL A 186 -35.32 -2.06 -5.73
N ASP A 187 -35.13 -0.75 -5.53
CA ASP A 187 -34.80 0.19 -6.59
C ASP A 187 -33.40 -0.16 -7.16
N PRO A 188 -33.27 -0.41 -8.47
CA PRO A 188 -31.96 -0.58 -9.07
C PRO A 188 -31.25 0.79 -9.12
N LEU A 189 -30.05 0.84 -8.55
CA LEU A 189 -29.13 1.97 -8.73
C LEU A 189 -28.73 2.14 -10.19
#